data_3b13d065f41b18c60c2a5da5cbde65d0
#
_entry.id   3b13d065f41b18c60c2a5da5cbde65d0
#
_cell.length_a   1.000
_cell.length_b   1.000
_cell.length_c   1.000
_cell.angle_alpha   90.00
_cell.angle_beta   90.00
_cell.angle_gamma   90.00
#
_symmetry.space_group_name_H-M   'P 1'
#
loop_
_entity.id
_entity.type
_entity.pdbx_description
1 polymer ?
#
loop_
_entity_poly.entity_id
_entity_poly.type
_entity_poly.pdbx_seq_one_letter_code
_entity_poly.pdbx_strand_id
1 'polypeptide(L)'
;MTNWGLRLAAFALFLPAALASAQAPSPTEALALEQQGNLEEAARVWQSVTERNPRDAGAFASLGVVLAKQQKYSEAAAAYKRALALNPKLPGIHLNLGLAEFKQGDFAAAIAPLKSATALDPHSVQARLLLGLSYYGAKQFAEASNYLELSAKSDPENAELHKLLAHSCLWSKRNTCALEQFQWIQRKERDSAAAHMLLGEALDGLGRTTEAIGEFQAAIKVAPREPSANFGLGYLYWKLRQYDDAKPAFERALSIDPANPQALAYLGDIELKKNDLERALTLLKKAVQLKDDMRVAYADLGAIYREQKHYKDALAALQRAVKLDPAQPDTHFQLGRLYQAMGNTAAASQEFAKVRELHKKADDDLLEKMSSSPPPLQP
;
A
#
# COMPACT_ATOMS: atom_id res chain seq x y z
N MET A 1 62.20 79.64 44.24
CA MET A 1 61.81 79.20 42.87
C MET A 1 60.87 78.07 43.05
N THR A 2 59.59 78.33 42.97
CA THR A 2 58.53 77.46 43.44
C THR A 2 57.76 76.91 42.25
N ASN A 3 57.72 75.53 42.15
CA ASN A 3 56.93 74.88 41.15
C ASN A 3 55.60 74.43 41.77
N TRP A 4 54.51 74.96 41.26
CA TRP A 4 53.17 74.55 41.62
C TRP A 4 52.69 73.46 40.59
N GLY A 5 52.50 72.23 41.06
CA GLY A 5 51.90 71.16 40.29
C GLY A 5 50.40 71.11 40.44
N LEU A 6 49.65 71.38 39.34
CA LEU A 6 48.20 71.17 39.28
C LEU A 6 47.88 69.64 39.31
N ARG A 7 47.10 69.24 40.32
CA ARG A 7 46.46 67.89 40.34
C ARG A 7 45.10 68.00 39.64
N LEU A 8 44.96 67.40 38.49
CA LEU A 8 43.68 67.13 37.81
C LEU A 8 43.03 65.91 38.45
N ALA A 9 41.90 66.08 39.13
CA ALA A 9 41.03 65.02 39.61
C ALA A 9 40.15 64.53 38.43
N ALA A 10 40.38 63.28 38.00
CA ALA A 10 39.52 62.70 37.03
C ALA A 10 38.25 62.16 37.75
N PHE A 11 37.12 62.83 37.48
CA PHE A 11 35.80 62.30 37.86
C PHE A 11 35.41 61.20 36.88
N ALA A 12 35.49 59.91 37.32
CA ALA A 12 34.94 58.77 36.58
C ALA A 12 33.41 58.78 36.76
N LEU A 13 32.72 59.17 35.69
CA LEU A 13 31.28 58.98 35.58
C LEU A 13 30.97 57.51 35.41
N PHE A 14 30.57 56.85 36.48
CA PHE A 14 29.93 55.54 36.44
C PHE A 14 28.54 55.74 35.85
N LEU A 15 28.34 55.44 34.54
CA LEU A 15 27.03 55.18 34.00
C LEU A 15 26.57 53.79 34.55
N PRO A 16 25.43 53.71 35.22
CA PRO A 16 24.84 52.41 35.49
C PRO A 16 24.45 51.77 34.16
N ALA A 17 25.10 50.67 33.80
CA ALA A 17 24.59 49.78 32.76
C ALA A 17 23.21 49.32 33.22
N ALA A 18 22.17 49.88 32.59
CA ALA A 18 20.84 49.38 32.74
C ALA A 18 20.85 47.92 32.26
N LEU A 19 20.90 46.98 33.19
CA LEU A 19 20.54 45.61 32.97
C LEU A 19 19.09 45.63 32.43
N ALA A 20 18.95 45.60 31.11
CA ALA A 20 17.68 45.28 30.51
C ALA A 20 17.29 43.92 31.08
N SER A 21 16.37 43.89 32.01
CA SER A 21 15.77 42.64 32.50
C SER A 21 15.17 41.98 31.28
N ALA A 22 15.88 40.98 30.73
CA ALA A 22 15.35 40.12 29.67
C ALA A 22 14.04 39.59 30.21
N GLN A 23 12.95 40.09 29.65
CA GLN A 23 11.60 39.69 30.01
C GLN A 23 11.50 38.17 29.81
N ALA A 24 11.04 37.48 30.82
CA ALA A 24 10.99 36.00 30.75
C ALA A 24 10.13 35.59 29.56
N PRO A 25 10.61 34.64 28.70
CA PRO A 25 9.86 34.16 27.55
C PRO A 25 8.41 33.81 27.92
N SER A 26 7.47 34.41 27.22
CA SER A 26 6.03 34.33 27.54
C SER A 26 5.22 33.74 26.35
N PRO A 27 4.06 33.11 26.61
CA PRO A 27 3.15 32.73 25.55
C PRO A 27 2.73 33.86 24.64
N THR A 28 2.54 35.05 25.17
CA THR A 28 2.17 36.27 24.42
C THR A 28 3.24 36.68 23.40
N GLU A 29 4.50 36.62 23.83
CA GLU A 29 5.65 36.89 22.95
C GLU A 29 5.75 35.87 21.83
N ALA A 30 5.59 34.57 22.13
CA ALA A 30 5.61 33.52 21.15
C ALA A 30 4.51 33.71 20.09
N LEU A 31 3.28 34.02 20.53
CA LEU A 31 2.16 34.31 19.63
C LEU A 31 2.40 35.53 18.75
N ALA A 32 3.01 36.58 19.29
CA ALA A 32 3.36 37.78 18.52
C ALA A 32 4.40 37.47 17.44
N LEU A 33 5.41 36.62 17.77
CA LEU A 33 6.42 36.15 16.80
C LEU A 33 5.81 35.27 15.71
N GLU A 34 4.85 34.43 16.07
CA GLU A 34 4.11 33.62 15.08
C GLU A 34 3.33 34.50 14.09
N GLN A 35 2.66 35.55 14.59
CA GLN A 35 1.91 36.52 13.76
C GLN A 35 2.83 37.29 12.81
N GLN A 36 4.07 37.54 13.23
CA GLN A 36 5.11 38.19 12.42
C GLN A 36 5.78 37.23 11.42
N GLY A 37 5.48 35.93 11.50
CA GLY A 37 6.13 34.89 10.66
C GLY A 37 7.51 34.47 11.16
N ASN A 38 7.96 34.94 12.32
CA ASN A 38 9.25 34.62 12.93
C ASN A 38 9.18 33.24 13.63
N LEU A 39 8.94 32.19 12.84
CA LEU A 39 8.63 30.84 13.36
C LEU A 39 9.78 30.22 14.16
N GLU A 40 11.04 30.50 13.81
CA GLU A 40 12.17 29.96 14.55
C GLU A 40 12.28 30.55 15.97
N GLU A 41 12.07 31.82 16.11
CA GLU A 41 12.07 32.49 17.41
C GLU A 41 10.85 32.09 18.23
N ALA A 42 9.68 32.04 17.61
CA ALA A 42 8.45 31.54 18.23
C ALA A 42 8.65 30.10 18.81
N ALA A 43 9.29 29.21 18.05
CA ALA A 43 9.57 27.86 18.54
C ALA A 43 10.51 27.85 19.75
N ARG A 44 11.57 28.69 19.73
CA ARG A 44 12.49 28.83 20.87
C ARG A 44 11.78 29.35 22.13
N VAL A 45 10.90 30.35 21.95
CA VAL A 45 10.12 30.88 23.07
C VAL A 45 9.14 29.85 23.59
N TRP A 46 8.40 29.14 22.73
CA TRP A 46 7.51 28.07 23.14
C TRP A 46 8.26 26.93 23.84
N GLN A 47 9.44 26.54 23.34
CA GLN A 47 10.27 25.55 24.00
C GLN A 47 10.65 25.98 25.44
N SER A 48 11.09 27.22 25.62
CA SER A 48 11.38 27.77 26.94
C SER A 48 10.16 27.82 27.88
N VAL A 49 8.97 28.11 27.33
CA VAL A 49 7.70 28.04 28.07
C VAL A 49 7.41 26.59 28.52
N THR A 50 7.59 25.57 27.64
CA THR A 50 7.36 24.16 28.00
C THR A 50 8.37 23.63 29.01
N GLU A 51 9.61 24.10 28.98
CA GLU A 51 10.64 23.77 29.98
C GLU A 51 10.29 24.29 31.36
N ARG A 52 9.74 25.52 31.44
CA ARG A 52 9.30 26.11 32.71
C ARG A 52 7.98 25.54 33.24
N ASN A 53 7.09 25.21 32.33
CA ASN A 53 5.76 24.69 32.65
C ASN A 53 5.55 23.31 32.00
N PRO A 54 6.21 22.24 32.47
CA PRO A 54 6.18 20.92 31.82
C PRO A 54 4.83 20.20 31.92
N ARG A 55 3.83 20.82 32.58
CA ARG A 55 2.45 20.33 32.66
C ARG A 55 1.46 21.15 31.84
N ASP A 56 1.93 22.13 31.09
CA ASP A 56 1.06 22.94 30.21
C ASP A 56 0.85 22.26 28.85
N ALA A 57 -0.29 21.57 28.72
CA ALA A 57 -0.68 20.92 27.48
C ALA A 57 -0.84 21.91 26.31
N GLY A 58 -1.32 23.13 26.59
CA GLY A 58 -1.50 24.17 25.59
C GLY A 58 -0.17 24.66 25.02
N ALA A 59 0.83 24.86 25.86
CA ALA A 59 2.17 25.27 25.43
C ALA A 59 2.82 24.21 24.51
N PHE A 60 2.73 22.92 24.86
CA PHE A 60 3.19 21.84 23.97
C PHE A 60 2.42 21.79 22.65
N ALA A 61 1.11 22.00 22.68
CA ALA A 61 0.31 22.07 21.47
C ALA A 61 0.75 23.22 20.56
N SER A 62 0.97 24.40 21.11
CA SER A 62 1.44 25.57 20.36
C SER A 62 2.84 25.37 19.81
N LEU A 63 3.76 24.78 20.59
CA LEU A 63 5.09 24.39 20.09
C LEU A 63 4.96 23.46 18.88
N GLY A 64 4.11 22.44 18.97
CA GLY A 64 3.85 21.52 17.86
C GLY A 64 3.33 22.22 16.60
N VAL A 65 2.42 23.22 16.76
CA VAL A 65 1.90 24.00 15.62
C VAL A 65 3.01 24.79 14.94
N VAL A 66 3.87 25.45 15.70
CA VAL A 66 4.99 26.23 15.15
C VAL A 66 5.99 25.34 14.43
N LEU A 67 6.34 24.20 15.04
CA LEU A 67 7.24 23.23 14.42
C LEU A 67 6.65 22.62 13.14
N ALA A 68 5.35 22.35 13.09
CA ALA A 68 4.67 21.88 11.90
C ALA A 68 4.68 22.93 10.77
N LYS A 69 4.49 24.21 11.09
CA LYS A 69 4.64 25.31 10.13
C LYS A 69 6.06 25.41 9.56
N GLN A 70 7.07 25.04 10.35
CA GLN A 70 8.47 24.93 9.91
C GLN A 70 8.76 23.63 9.13
N GLN A 71 7.76 22.78 8.91
CA GLN A 71 7.90 21.44 8.32
C GLN A 71 8.77 20.46 9.15
N LYS A 72 9.02 20.77 10.41
CA LYS A 72 9.71 19.90 11.38
C LYS A 72 8.71 18.91 11.98
N TYR A 73 8.17 18.04 11.11
CA TYR A 73 7.02 17.19 11.46
C TYR A 73 7.32 16.17 12.57
N SER A 74 8.56 15.67 12.66
CA SER A 74 8.97 14.74 13.72
C SER A 74 8.94 15.40 15.10
N GLU A 75 9.51 16.61 15.20
CA GLU A 75 9.51 17.41 16.43
C GLU A 75 8.10 17.86 16.79
N ALA A 76 7.31 18.27 15.79
CA ALA A 76 5.90 18.61 15.98
C ALA A 76 5.10 17.44 16.55
N ALA A 77 5.27 16.22 16.00
CA ALA A 77 4.60 15.02 16.49
C ALA A 77 4.99 14.71 17.96
N ALA A 78 6.26 14.87 18.31
CA ALA A 78 6.70 14.70 19.69
C ALA A 78 6.03 15.70 20.65
N ALA A 79 5.95 16.98 20.26
CA ALA A 79 5.27 18.01 21.04
C ALA A 79 3.76 17.73 21.18
N TYR A 80 3.08 17.34 20.12
CA TYR A 80 1.66 16.95 20.17
C TYR A 80 1.41 15.72 21.04
N LYS A 81 2.26 14.67 20.98
CA LYS A 81 2.18 13.51 21.85
C LYS A 81 2.30 13.92 23.32
N ARG A 82 3.20 14.85 23.63
CA ARG A 82 3.31 15.38 24.99
C ARG A 82 2.07 16.16 25.41
N ALA A 83 1.51 17.02 24.54
CA ALA A 83 0.27 17.75 24.79
C ALA A 83 -0.89 16.79 25.10
N LEU A 84 -1.07 15.74 24.28
CA LEU A 84 -2.13 14.74 24.43
C LEU A 84 -1.93 13.84 25.65
N ALA A 85 -0.70 13.56 26.08
CA ALA A 85 -0.43 12.87 27.32
C ALA A 85 -0.88 13.66 28.54
N LEU A 86 -0.84 14.99 28.47
CA LEU A 86 -1.29 15.89 29.56
C LEU A 86 -2.80 16.15 29.48
N ASN A 87 -3.35 16.29 28.28
CA ASN A 87 -4.76 16.49 28.03
C ASN A 87 -5.22 15.71 26.78
N PRO A 88 -5.75 14.49 26.92
CA PRO A 88 -6.16 13.65 25.81
C PRO A 88 -7.33 14.21 24.96
N LYS A 89 -8.05 15.18 25.49
CA LYS A 89 -9.22 15.77 24.81
C LYS A 89 -8.94 17.16 24.25
N LEU A 90 -7.68 17.54 24.11
CA LEU A 90 -7.31 18.84 23.56
C LEU A 90 -7.82 18.98 22.13
N PRO A 91 -8.69 20.00 21.85
CA PRO A 91 -9.32 20.12 20.52
C PRO A 91 -8.29 20.26 19.40
N GLY A 92 -8.50 19.56 18.29
CA GLY A 92 -7.68 19.65 17.08
C GLY A 92 -6.30 18.97 17.15
N ILE A 93 -5.78 18.66 18.34
CA ILE A 93 -4.41 18.15 18.45
C ILE A 93 -4.25 16.73 17.93
N HIS A 94 -5.26 15.90 18.05
CA HIS A 94 -5.27 14.58 17.40
C HIS A 94 -5.17 14.68 15.87
N LEU A 95 -5.89 15.62 15.25
CA LEU A 95 -5.80 15.89 13.82
C LEU A 95 -4.40 16.39 13.43
N ASN A 96 -3.85 17.34 14.20
CA ASN A 96 -2.53 17.89 13.95
C ASN A 96 -1.42 16.83 14.10
N LEU A 97 -1.52 15.96 15.11
CA LEU A 97 -0.60 14.83 15.27
C LEU A 97 -0.67 13.88 14.07
N GLY A 98 -1.87 13.48 13.70
CA GLY A 98 -2.05 12.59 12.54
C GLY A 98 -1.56 13.22 11.24
N LEU A 99 -1.78 14.52 11.04
CA LEU A 99 -1.23 15.25 9.88
C LEU A 99 0.30 15.29 9.90
N ALA A 100 0.91 15.53 11.07
CA ALA A 100 2.36 15.55 11.20
C ALA A 100 2.98 14.18 10.89
N GLU A 101 2.41 13.10 11.39
CA GLU A 101 2.85 11.73 11.09
C GLU A 101 2.62 11.36 9.63
N PHE A 102 1.48 11.74 9.05
CA PHE A 102 1.20 11.58 7.62
C PHE A 102 2.25 12.30 6.74
N LYS A 103 2.60 13.53 7.08
CA LYS A 103 3.61 14.34 6.36
C LYS A 103 5.02 13.77 6.46
N GLN A 104 5.33 12.99 7.49
CA GLN A 104 6.58 12.22 7.60
C GLN A 104 6.57 10.96 6.75
N GLY A 105 5.43 10.58 6.18
CA GLY A 105 5.24 9.29 5.49
C GLY A 105 4.99 8.13 6.45
N ASP A 106 4.87 8.38 7.75
CA ASP A 106 4.50 7.35 8.73
C ASP A 106 2.99 7.20 8.77
N PHE A 107 2.46 6.60 7.70
CA PHE A 107 1.03 6.40 7.52
C PHE A 107 0.43 5.49 8.61
N ALA A 108 1.19 4.52 9.08
CA ALA A 108 0.72 3.61 10.13
C ALA A 108 0.55 4.34 11.47
N ALA A 109 1.52 5.18 11.86
CA ALA A 109 1.43 5.99 13.08
C ALA A 109 0.28 7.01 13.01
N ALA A 110 0.02 7.59 11.84
CA ALA A 110 -1.04 8.57 11.63
C ALA A 110 -2.46 8.02 11.89
N ILE A 111 -2.70 6.72 11.73
CA ILE A 111 -4.02 6.11 11.86
C ILE A 111 -4.64 6.32 13.24
N ALA A 112 -3.91 6.04 14.30
CA ALA A 112 -4.46 6.10 15.67
C ALA A 112 -4.92 7.53 16.07
N PRO A 113 -4.10 8.58 15.91
CA PRO A 113 -4.55 9.93 16.20
C PRO A 113 -5.68 10.40 15.27
N LEU A 114 -5.67 10.03 13.98
CA LEU A 114 -6.76 10.39 13.07
C LEU A 114 -8.08 9.69 13.41
N LYS A 115 -8.05 8.44 13.89
CA LYS A 115 -9.22 7.79 14.46
C LYS A 115 -9.78 8.54 15.67
N SER A 116 -8.90 8.98 16.55
CA SER A 116 -9.33 9.81 17.70
C SER A 116 -9.91 11.15 17.24
N ALA A 117 -9.31 11.79 16.23
CA ALA A 117 -9.83 13.03 15.66
C ALA A 117 -11.23 12.85 15.06
N THR A 118 -11.45 11.76 14.28
CA THR A 118 -12.77 11.45 13.70
C THR A 118 -13.80 11.03 14.76
N ALA A 119 -13.38 10.44 15.87
CA ALA A 119 -14.26 10.12 16.99
C ALA A 119 -14.70 11.37 17.75
N LEU A 120 -13.83 12.35 17.90
CA LEU A 120 -14.13 13.63 18.56
C LEU A 120 -14.94 14.58 17.67
N ASP A 121 -14.68 14.58 16.38
CA ASP A 121 -15.43 15.31 15.36
C ASP A 121 -15.76 14.41 14.16
N PRO A 122 -16.91 13.71 14.19
CA PRO A 122 -17.36 12.84 13.10
C PRO A 122 -17.66 13.57 11.79
N HIS A 123 -17.83 14.89 11.81
CA HIS A 123 -18.13 15.70 10.64
C HIS A 123 -16.87 16.30 9.98
N SER A 124 -15.69 16.15 10.57
CA SER A 124 -14.44 16.61 10.01
C SER A 124 -14.11 15.88 8.70
N VAL A 125 -14.35 16.54 7.57
CA VAL A 125 -14.00 16.04 6.23
C VAL A 125 -12.49 15.81 6.14
N GLN A 126 -11.70 16.73 6.69
CA GLN A 126 -10.24 16.64 6.67
C GLN A 126 -9.72 15.43 7.46
N ALA A 127 -10.24 15.18 8.66
CA ALA A 127 -9.81 14.04 9.48
C ALA A 127 -10.15 12.71 8.78
N ARG A 128 -11.36 12.60 8.19
CA ARG A 128 -11.77 11.40 7.44
C ARG A 128 -10.92 11.16 6.22
N LEU A 129 -10.65 12.22 5.42
CA LEU A 129 -9.81 12.12 4.24
C LEU A 129 -8.38 11.67 4.60
N LEU A 130 -7.76 12.33 5.57
CA LEU A 130 -6.41 11.97 6.03
C LEU A 130 -6.36 10.55 6.59
N LEU A 131 -7.41 10.11 7.29
CA LEU A 131 -7.51 8.74 7.79
C LEU A 131 -7.58 7.73 6.63
N GLY A 132 -8.41 7.98 5.61
CA GLY A 132 -8.49 7.17 4.41
C GLY A 132 -7.16 7.08 3.66
N LEU A 133 -6.49 8.22 3.48
CA LEU A 133 -5.16 8.30 2.85
C LEU A 133 -4.09 7.59 3.69
N SER A 134 -4.17 7.68 5.03
CA SER A 134 -3.23 6.98 5.92
C SER A 134 -3.40 5.46 5.84
N TYR A 135 -4.64 4.97 5.81
CA TYR A 135 -4.91 3.56 5.57
C TYR A 135 -4.40 3.10 4.20
N TYR A 136 -4.59 3.92 3.15
CA TYR A 136 -4.08 3.63 1.82
C TYR A 136 -2.55 3.51 1.81
N GLY A 137 -1.84 4.49 2.38
CA GLY A 137 -0.39 4.48 2.50
C GLY A 137 0.15 3.32 3.34
N ALA A 138 -0.58 2.91 4.39
CA ALA A 138 -0.29 1.74 5.21
C ALA A 138 -0.72 0.42 4.55
N LYS A 139 -1.23 0.43 3.30
CA LYS A 139 -1.73 -0.73 2.53
C LYS A 139 -2.90 -1.48 3.21
N GLN A 140 -3.62 -0.83 4.08
CA GLN A 140 -4.85 -1.32 4.70
C GLN A 140 -6.03 -0.91 3.81
N PHE A 141 -6.15 -1.59 2.64
CA PHE A 141 -7.02 -1.13 1.56
C PHE A 141 -8.52 -1.28 1.85
N ALA A 142 -8.91 -2.23 2.69
CA ALA A 142 -10.29 -2.41 3.08
C ALA A 142 -10.79 -1.21 3.88
N GLU A 143 -10.03 -0.78 4.90
CA GLU A 143 -10.33 0.40 5.69
C GLU A 143 -10.22 1.69 4.86
N ALA A 144 -9.16 1.79 4.03
CA ALA A 144 -9.00 2.92 3.12
C ALA A 144 -10.22 3.12 2.24
N SER A 145 -10.75 2.05 1.63
CA SER A 145 -11.91 2.14 0.74
C SER A 145 -13.15 2.70 1.44
N ASN A 146 -13.38 2.36 2.72
CA ASN A 146 -14.53 2.86 3.47
C ASN A 146 -14.45 4.38 3.70
N TYR A 147 -13.29 4.89 4.11
CA TYR A 147 -13.12 6.32 4.37
C TYR A 147 -13.02 7.15 3.08
N LEU A 148 -12.36 6.62 2.05
CA LEU A 148 -12.24 7.29 0.75
C LEU A 148 -13.58 7.35 0.03
N GLU A 149 -14.46 6.33 0.17
CA GLU A 149 -15.82 6.36 -0.38
C GLU A 149 -16.65 7.51 0.19
N LEU A 150 -16.56 7.72 1.51
CA LEU A 150 -17.22 8.86 2.15
C LEU A 150 -16.64 10.20 1.69
N SER A 151 -15.34 10.26 1.45
CA SER A 151 -14.67 11.46 0.96
C SER A 151 -15.05 11.77 -0.49
N ALA A 152 -15.11 10.76 -1.35
CA ALA A 152 -15.55 10.89 -2.75
C ALA A 152 -17.00 11.34 -2.87
N LYS A 153 -17.89 10.91 -1.96
CA LYS A 153 -19.26 11.43 -1.87
C LYS A 153 -19.33 12.92 -1.51
N SER A 154 -18.35 13.41 -0.75
CA SER A 154 -18.27 14.83 -0.36
C SER A 154 -17.65 15.71 -1.44
N ASP A 155 -16.82 15.13 -2.32
CA ASP A 155 -16.15 15.80 -3.45
C ASP A 155 -16.19 14.89 -4.69
N PRO A 156 -17.37 14.79 -5.35
CA PRO A 156 -17.62 13.79 -6.40
C PRO A 156 -16.93 14.05 -7.74
N GLU A 157 -16.29 15.23 -7.90
CA GLU A 157 -15.55 15.57 -9.11
C GLU A 157 -14.03 15.38 -8.95
N ASN A 158 -13.57 14.95 -7.79
CA ASN A 158 -12.15 14.79 -7.48
C ASN A 158 -11.59 13.48 -8.08
N ALA A 159 -10.97 13.59 -9.24
CA ALA A 159 -10.44 12.43 -9.97
C ALA A 159 -9.40 11.64 -9.15
N GLU A 160 -8.56 12.33 -8.36
CA GLU A 160 -7.55 11.65 -7.53
C GLU A 160 -8.18 10.83 -6.41
N LEU A 161 -9.27 11.31 -5.79
CA LEU A 161 -10.02 10.51 -4.82
C LEU A 161 -10.64 9.27 -5.46
N HIS A 162 -11.23 9.40 -6.65
CA HIS A 162 -11.77 8.26 -7.39
C HIS A 162 -10.70 7.23 -7.75
N LYS A 163 -9.50 7.66 -8.15
CA LYS A 163 -8.35 6.76 -8.41
C LYS A 163 -7.93 6.01 -7.16
N LEU A 164 -7.74 6.72 -6.04
CA LEU A 164 -7.34 6.11 -4.76
C LEU A 164 -8.40 5.14 -4.24
N LEU A 165 -9.68 5.51 -4.36
CA LEU A 165 -10.81 4.65 -3.99
C LEU A 165 -10.86 3.40 -4.90
N ALA A 166 -10.73 3.56 -6.22
CA ALA A 166 -10.72 2.46 -7.17
C ALA A 166 -9.64 1.44 -6.85
N HIS A 167 -8.39 1.90 -6.61
CA HIS A 167 -7.29 1.04 -6.21
C HIS A 167 -7.54 0.37 -4.85
N SER A 168 -8.06 1.11 -3.86
CA SER A 168 -8.38 0.54 -2.55
C SER A 168 -9.44 -0.55 -2.66
N CYS A 169 -10.48 -0.34 -3.48
CA CYS A 169 -11.52 -1.32 -3.75
C CYS A 169 -10.96 -2.55 -4.46
N LEU A 170 -10.13 -2.37 -5.48
CA LEU A 170 -9.52 -3.47 -6.23
C LEU A 170 -8.65 -4.34 -5.33
N TRP A 171 -7.73 -3.75 -4.58
CA TRP A 171 -6.81 -4.50 -3.71
C TRP A 171 -7.48 -5.10 -2.46
N SER A 172 -8.64 -4.57 -2.05
CA SER A 172 -9.50 -5.19 -1.02
C SER A 172 -10.52 -6.19 -1.58
N LYS A 173 -10.45 -6.48 -2.88
CA LYS A 173 -11.38 -7.38 -3.61
C LYS A 173 -12.86 -6.91 -3.58
N ARG A 174 -13.09 -5.62 -3.36
CA ARG A 174 -14.41 -4.98 -3.53
C ARG A 174 -14.61 -4.63 -5.01
N ASN A 175 -14.69 -5.68 -5.85
CA ASN A 175 -14.59 -5.52 -7.31
C ASN A 175 -15.74 -4.69 -7.91
N THR A 176 -16.95 -4.72 -7.35
CA THR A 176 -18.06 -3.86 -7.79
C THR A 176 -17.72 -2.39 -7.57
N CYS A 177 -17.24 -2.03 -6.38
CA CYS A 177 -16.78 -0.67 -6.11
C CYS A 177 -15.65 -0.26 -7.07
N ALA A 178 -14.66 -1.13 -7.28
CA ALA A 178 -13.57 -0.86 -8.20
C ALA A 178 -14.10 -0.60 -9.62
N LEU A 179 -15.01 -1.44 -10.12
CA LEU A 179 -15.65 -1.29 -11.42
C LEU A 179 -16.33 0.08 -11.58
N GLU A 180 -17.15 0.47 -10.60
CA GLU A 180 -17.86 1.76 -10.63
C GLU A 180 -16.90 2.95 -10.71
N GLN A 181 -15.83 2.91 -9.91
CA GLN A 181 -14.83 3.98 -9.88
C GLN A 181 -14.00 4.04 -11.18
N PHE A 182 -13.57 2.89 -11.71
CA PHE A 182 -12.84 2.86 -12.97
C PHE A 182 -13.71 3.29 -14.17
N GLN A 183 -14.99 2.94 -14.19
CA GLN A 183 -15.93 3.45 -15.19
C GLN A 183 -16.12 4.97 -15.08
N TRP A 184 -16.13 5.51 -13.86
CA TRP A 184 -16.17 6.96 -13.66
C TRP A 184 -14.90 7.63 -14.21
N ILE A 185 -13.72 7.09 -13.91
CA ILE A 185 -12.43 7.57 -14.41
C ILE A 185 -12.39 7.52 -15.93
N GLN A 186 -12.80 6.40 -16.55
CA GLN A 186 -12.80 6.21 -17.99
C GLN A 186 -13.69 7.24 -18.71
N ARG A 187 -14.82 7.64 -18.11
CA ARG A 187 -15.67 8.71 -18.67
C ARG A 187 -15.00 10.08 -18.67
N LYS A 188 -14.09 10.33 -17.71
CA LYS A 188 -13.36 11.61 -17.56
C LYS A 188 -12.04 11.61 -18.32
N GLU A 189 -11.31 10.53 -18.25
CA GLU A 189 -10.00 10.35 -18.90
C GLU A 189 -10.13 9.31 -20.00
N ARG A 190 -10.61 9.74 -21.17
CA ARG A 190 -10.72 8.86 -22.34
C ARG A 190 -9.33 8.44 -22.80
N ASP A 191 -9.19 7.17 -23.25
CA ASP A 191 -7.98 6.61 -23.85
C ASP A 191 -6.78 6.46 -22.91
N SER A 192 -6.99 6.12 -21.64
CA SER A 192 -5.93 5.76 -20.71
C SER A 192 -5.70 4.24 -20.69
N ALA A 193 -4.53 3.75 -21.16
CA ALA A 193 -4.20 2.33 -21.09
C ALA A 193 -4.23 1.80 -19.65
N ALA A 194 -3.76 2.60 -18.68
CA ALA A 194 -3.81 2.25 -17.27
C ALA A 194 -5.25 2.08 -16.77
N ALA A 195 -6.18 2.97 -17.16
CA ALA A 195 -7.59 2.87 -16.78
C ALA A 195 -8.22 1.60 -17.35
N HIS A 196 -7.94 1.27 -18.62
CA HIS A 196 -8.40 0.03 -19.25
C HIS A 196 -7.87 -1.22 -18.54
N MET A 197 -6.58 -1.27 -18.18
CA MET A 197 -6.01 -2.42 -17.45
C MET A 197 -6.65 -2.62 -16.08
N LEU A 198 -6.83 -1.55 -15.30
CA LEU A 198 -7.44 -1.61 -13.99
C LEU A 198 -8.93 -1.99 -14.04
N LEU A 199 -9.64 -1.50 -15.07
CA LEU A 199 -11.02 -1.91 -15.34
C LEU A 199 -11.08 -3.40 -15.71
N GLY A 200 -10.16 -3.87 -16.54
CA GLY A 200 -10.02 -5.28 -16.88
C GLY A 200 -9.76 -6.17 -15.65
N GLU A 201 -8.87 -5.75 -14.75
CA GLU A 201 -8.62 -6.47 -13.48
C GLU A 201 -9.89 -6.53 -12.60
N ALA A 202 -10.62 -5.44 -12.47
CA ALA A 202 -11.86 -5.41 -11.70
C ALA A 202 -12.93 -6.32 -12.31
N LEU A 203 -13.07 -6.33 -13.63
CA LEU A 203 -13.99 -7.21 -14.36
C LEU A 203 -13.62 -8.69 -14.19
N ASP A 204 -12.32 -9.03 -14.28
CA ASP A 204 -11.87 -10.41 -14.04
C ASP A 204 -12.12 -10.85 -12.60
N GLY A 205 -11.93 -9.96 -11.64
CA GLY A 205 -12.27 -10.20 -10.23
C GLY A 205 -13.76 -10.45 -9.98
N LEU A 206 -14.64 -9.97 -10.88
CA LEU A 206 -16.09 -10.25 -10.89
C LEU A 206 -16.47 -11.50 -11.70
N GLY A 207 -15.50 -12.21 -12.30
CA GLY A 207 -15.74 -13.35 -13.18
C GLY A 207 -16.19 -12.94 -14.61
N ARG A 208 -16.21 -11.65 -14.94
CA ARG A 208 -16.56 -11.10 -16.25
C ARG A 208 -15.36 -11.13 -17.21
N THR A 209 -14.74 -12.31 -17.34
CA THR A 209 -13.43 -12.48 -17.99
C THR A 209 -13.46 -12.08 -19.49
N THR A 210 -14.56 -12.31 -20.21
CA THR A 210 -14.68 -11.89 -21.61
C THR A 210 -14.63 -10.37 -21.76
N GLU A 211 -15.27 -9.64 -20.86
CA GLU A 211 -15.25 -8.17 -20.87
C GLU A 211 -13.87 -7.64 -20.44
N ALA A 212 -13.23 -8.32 -19.47
CA ALA A 212 -11.86 -8.01 -19.11
C ALA A 212 -10.88 -8.13 -20.28
N ILE A 213 -11.04 -9.17 -21.12
CA ILE A 213 -10.24 -9.32 -22.36
C ILE A 213 -10.41 -8.11 -23.26
N GLY A 214 -11.66 -7.62 -23.45
CA GLY A 214 -11.93 -6.42 -24.25
C GLY A 214 -11.20 -5.18 -23.72
N GLU A 215 -11.16 -5.01 -22.40
CA GLU A 215 -10.46 -3.88 -21.76
C GLU A 215 -8.93 -3.99 -21.93
N PHE A 216 -8.33 -5.18 -21.76
CA PHE A 216 -6.90 -5.36 -22.03
C PHE A 216 -6.55 -5.16 -23.51
N GLN A 217 -7.41 -5.56 -24.44
CA GLN A 217 -7.24 -5.26 -25.87
C GLN A 217 -7.30 -3.76 -26.15
N ALA A 218 -8.21 -3.03 -25.49
CA ALA A 218 -8.27 -1.58 -25.58
C ALA A 218 -7.00 -0.92 -25.01
N ALA A 219 -6.50 -1.41 -23.89
CA ALA A 219 -5.22 -0.95 -23.32
C ALA A 219 -4.04 -1.12 -24.29
N ILE A 220 -3.97 -2.29 -24.96
CA ILE A 220 -2.93 -2.58 -25.96
C ILE A 220 -3.09 -1.67 -27.20
N LYS A 221 -4.30 -1.35 -27.59
CA LYS A 221 -4.56 -0.44 -28.71
C LYS A 221 -4.06 0.98 -28.41
N VAL A 222 -4.23 1.44 -27.16
CA VAL A 222 -3.76 2.76 -26.70
C VAL A 222 -2.24 2.75 -26.50
N ALA A 223 -1.69 1.70 -25.88
CA ALA A 223 -0.27 1.57 -25.57
C ALA A 223 0.27 0.20 -26.02
N PRO A 224 0.61 0.02 -27.31
CA PRO A 224 1.02 -1.29 -27.85
C PRO A 224 2.31 -1.86 -27.26
N ARG A 225 3.10 -1.04 -26.61
CA ARG A 225 4.37 -1.43 -25.96
C ARG A 225 4.27 -1.51 -24.43
N GLU A 226 3.04 -1.59 -23.88
CA GLU A 226 2.83 -1.81 -22.46
C GLU A 226 2.91 -3.32 -22.15
N PRO A 227 3.97 -3.81 -21.47
CA PRO A 227 4.16 -5.23 -21.23
C PRO A 227 3.08 -5.81 -20.31
N SER A 228 2.61 -5.01 -19.33
CA SER A 228 1.59 -5.44 -18.38
C SER A 228 0.24 -5.68 -19.04
N ALA A 229 -0.12 -4.89 -20.06
CA ALA A 229 -1.36 -5.09 -20.81
C ALA A 229 -1.31 -6.40 -21.62
N ASN A 230 -0.19 -6.67 -22.29
CA ASN A 230 0.00 -7.91 -23.04
C ASN A 230 0.05 -9.13 -22.09
N PHE A 231 0.71 -9.01 -20.94
CA PHE A 231 0.71 -10.05 -19.92
C PHE A 231 -0.71 -10.33 -19.39
N GLY A 232 -1.46 -9.28 -19.02
CA GLY A 232 -2.84 -9.41 -18.52
C GLY A 232 -3.76 -10.10 -19.53
N LEU A 233 -3.67 -9.74 -20.81
CA LEU A 233 -4.41 -10.42 -21.88
C LEU A 233 -4.05 -11.90 -21.97
N GLY A 234 -2.75 -12.22 -21.96
CA GLY A 234 -2.26 -13.60 -21.99
C GLY A 234 -2.75 -14.41 -20.78
N TYR A 235 -2.75 -13.81 -19.60
CA TYR A 235 -3.23 -14.43 -18.37
C TYR A 235 -4.73 -14.77 -18.43
N LEU A 236 -5.56 -13.86 -18.95
CA LEU A 236 -7.00 -14.09 -19.11
C LEU A 236 -7.28 -15.23 -20.08
N TYR A 237 -6.62 -15.27 -21.23
CA TYR A 237 -6.72 -16.40 -22.16
C TYR A 237 -6.23 -17.72 -21.54
N TRP A 238 -5.11 -17.69 -20.80
CA TRP A 238 -4.60 -18.85 -20.08
C TRP A 238 -5.62 -19.37 -19.05
N LYS A 239 -6.23 -18.50 -18.28
CA LYS A 239 -7.28 -18.80 -17.30
C LYS A 239 -8.49 -19.50 -17.96
N LEU A 240 -8.86 -19.07 -19.17
CA LEU A 240 -9.89 -19.69 -19.99
C LEU A 240 -9.41 -20.96 -20.73
N ARG A 241 -8.16 -21.38 -20.52
CA ARG A 241 -7.50 -22.48 -21.24
C ARG A 241 -7.39 -22.29 -22.75
N GLN A 242 -7.50 -21.07 -23.22
CA GLN A 242 -7.29 -20.67 -24.61
C GLN A 242 -5.79 -20.47 -24.87
N TYR A 243 -5.04 -21.58 -24.84
CA TYR A 243 -3.57 -21.52 -24.86
C TYR A 243 -2.99 -21.01 -26.17
N ASP A 244 -3.70 -21.19 -27.27
CA ASP A 244 -3.27 -20.70 -28.59
C ASP A 244 -3.39 -19.17 -28.70
N ASP A 245 -4.34 -18.55 -28.00
CA ASP A 245 -4.47 -17.10 -27.90
C ASP A 245 -3.56 -16.51 -26.79
N ALA A 246 -3.33 -17.27 -25.71
CA ALA A 246 -2.49 -16.85 -24.60
C ALA A 246 -1.00 -16.75 -25.00
N LYS A 247 -0.50 -17.73 -25.78
CA LYS A 247 0.90 -17.81 -26.17
C LYS A 247 1.41 -16.56 -26.87
N PRO A 248 0.79 -16.05 -27.96
CA PRO A 248 1.25 -14.83 -28.63
C PRO A 248 1.19 -13.59 -27.74
N ALA A 249 0.26 -13.51 -26.81
CA ALA A 249 0.18 -12.41 -25.86
C ALA A 249 1.37 -12.41 -24.88
N PHE A 250 1.73 -13.58 -24.32
CA PHE A 250 2.93 -13.69 -23.47
C PHE A 250 4.22 -13.48 -24.26
N GLU A 251 4.33 -13.98 -25.49
CA GLU A 251 5.47 -13.74 -26.36
C GLU A 251 5.63 -12.24 -26.66
N ARG A 252 4.50 -11.55 -26.86
CA ARG A 252 4.51 -10.10 -27.03
C ARG A 252 4.98 -9.38 -25.76
N ALA A 253 4.46 -9.76 -24.59
CA ALA A 253 4.93 -9.20 -23.31
C ALA A 253 6.44 -9.39 -23.15
N LEU A 254 6.97 -10.58 -23.45
CA LEU A 254 8.41 -10.90 -23.37
C LEU A 254 9.26 -10.22 -24.43
N SER A 255 8.68 -9.88 -25.59
CA SER A 255 9.39 -9.07 -26.60
C SER A 255 9.63 -7.64 -26.14
N ILE A 256 8.83 -7.14 -25.21
CA ILE A 256 8.91 -5.78 -24.64
C ILE A 256 9.73 -5.82 -23.34
N ASP A 257 9.42 -6.77 -22.46
CA ASP A 257 10.13 -7.01 -21.20
C ASP A 257 10.61 -8.48 -21.13
N PRO A 258 11.83 -8.79 -21.62
CA PRO A 258 12.38 -10.16 -21.61
C PRO A 258 12.66 -10.73 -20.21
N ALA A 259 12.59 -9.90 -19.18
CA ALA A 259 12.82 -10.27 -17.79
C ALA A 259 11.52 -10.39 -16.96
N ASN A 260 10.36 -10.41 -17.60
CA ASN A 260 9.09 -10.61 -16.92
C ASN A 260 8.94 -12.06 -16.42
N PRO A 261 9.10 -12.34 -15.12
CA PRO A 261 9.12 -13.70 -14.60
C PRO A 261 7.74 -14.39 -14.70
N GLN A 262 6.67 -13.61 -14.61
CA GLN A 262 5.31 -14.14 -14.70
C GLN A 262 5.00 -14.60 -16.13
N ALA A 263 5.31 -13.78 -17.13
CA ALA A 263 5.13 -14.16 -18.54
C ALA A 263 5.96 -15.38 -18.91
N LEU A 264 7.22 -15.48 -18.41
CA LEU A 264 8.05 -16.66 -18.58
C LEU A 264 7.42 -17.92 -17.95
N ALA A 265 6.88 -17.80 -16.74
CA ALA A 265 6.27 -18.94 -16.03
C ALA A 265 5.03 -19.46 -16.76
N TYR A 266 4.09 -18.57 -17.14
CA TYR A 266 2.87 -18.97 -17.83
C TYR A 266 3.12 -19.45 -19.26
N LEU A 267 4.10 -18.86 -19.97
CA LEU A 267 4.52 -19.39 -21.27
C LEU A 267 5.14 -20.77 -21.12
N GLY A 268 5.96 -20.99 -20.06
CA GLY A 268 6.53 -22.29 -19.73
C GLY A 268 5.46 -23.35 -19.43
N ASP A 269 4.41 -23.00 -18.71
CA ASP A 269 3.24 -23.88 -18.46
C ASP A 269 2.52 -24.25 -19.78
N ILE A 270 2.35 -23.29 -20.70
CA ILE A 270 1.77 -23.58 -22.02
C ILE A 270 2.66 -24.54 -22.81
N GLU A 271 3.98 -24.34 -22.85
CA GLU A 271 4.88 -25.22 -23.56
C GLU A 271 4.90 -26.63 -22.94
N LEU A 272 4.83 -26.75 -21.61
CA LEU A 272 4.67 -28.03 -20.92
C LEU A 272 3.38 -28.74 -21.35
N LYS A 273 2.26 -28.02 -21.43
CA LYS A 273 0.97 -28.59 -21.89
C LYS A 273 0.99 -29.01 -23.37
N LYS A 274 1.83 -28.34 -24.17
CA LYS A 274 2.09 -28.72 -25.56
C LYS A 274 3.16 -29.80 -25.71
N ASN A 275 3.66 -30.36 -24.59
CA ASN A 275 4.70 -31.37 -24.51
C ASN A 275 6.08 -30.93 -25.07
N ASP A 276 6.34 -29.64 -25.14
CA ASP A 276 7.68 -29.09 -25.43
C ASP A 276 8.45 -28.91 -24.10
N LEU A 277 8.95 -30.02 -23.59
CA LEU A 277 9.61 -30.09 -22.27
C LEU A 277 10.92 -29.27 -22.22
N GLU A 278 11.65 -29.18 -23.33
CA GLU A 278 12.92 -28.45 -23.40
C GLU A 278 12.70 -26.94 -23.29
N ARG A 279 11.74 -26.44 -24.07
CA ARG A 279 11.38 -25.02 -24.04
C ARG A 279 10.73 -24.65 -22.70
N ALA A 280 9.83 -25.47 -22.19
CA ALA A 280 9.22 -25.31 -20.89
C ALA A 280 10.27 -25.19 -19.77
N LEU A 281 11.22 -26.16 -19.73
CA LEU A 281 12.28 -26.18 -18.72
C LEU A 281 13.14 -24.90 -18.75
N THR A 282 13.48 -24.43 -19.94
CA THR A 282 14.28 -23.20 -20.12
C THR A 282 13.54 -21.98 -19.60
N LEU A 283 12.27 -21.82 -19.95
CA LEU A 283 11.44 -20.69 -19.54
C LEU A 283 11.18 -20.70 -18.03
N LEU A 284 10.81 -21.84 -17.47
CA LEU A 284 10.51 -22.01 -16.05
C LEU A 284 11.73 -21.79 -15.16
N LYS A 285 12.91 -22.32 -15.55
CA LYS A 285 14.17 -22.03 -14.83
C LYS A 285 14.51 -20.55 -14.83
N LYS A 286 14.35 -19.87 -15.95
CA LYS A 286 14.57 -18.42 -16.04
C LYS A 286 13.57 -17.67 -15.16
N ALA A 287 12.31 -18.08 -15.12
CA ALA A 287 11.28 -17.45 -14.27
C ALA A 287 11.66 -17.52 -12.79
N VAL A 288 12.01 -18.70 -12.26
CA VAL A 288 12.38 -18.86 -10.83
C VAL A 288 13.73 -18.23 -10.49
N GLN A 289 14.63 -18.10 -11.44
CA GLN A 289 15.90 -17.40 -11.26
C GLN A 289 15.69 -15.89 -11.11
N LEU A 290 14.74 -15.32 -11.85
CA LEU A 290 14.39 -13.90 -11.77
C LEU A 290 13.55 -13.59 -10.52
N LYS A 291 12.67 -14.53 -10.14
CA LYS A 291 11.77 -14.35 -9.00
C LYS A 291 11.49 -15.69 -8.32
N ASP A 292 11.94 -15.85 -7.09
CA ASP A 292 11.91 -17.11 -6.31
C ASP A 292 10.54 -17.42 -5.66
N ASP A 293 9.50 -16.66 -5.94
CA ASP A 293 8.15 -16.89 -5.39
C ASP A 293 7.12 -17.33 -6.44
N MET A 294 7.58 -17.92 -7.56
CA MET A 294 6.76 -18.34 -8.69
C MET A 294 6.22 -19.77 -8.49
N ARG A 295 5.11 -19.91 -7.75
CA ARG A 295 4.49 -21.21 -7.46
C ARG A 295 4.23 -22.05 -8.72
N VAL A 296 3.64 -21.48 -9.76
CA VAL A 296 3.33 -22.20 -11.02
C VAL A 296 4.61 -22.78 -11.61
N ALA A 297 5.68 -21.98 -11.72
CA ALA A 297 6.94 -22.44 -12.29
C ALA A 297 7.55 -23.58 -11.48
N TYR A 298 7.49 -23.54 -10.15
CA TYR A 298 7.99 -24.64 -9.32
C TYR A 298 7.15 -25.92 -9.44
N ALA A 299 5.82 -25.79 -9.55
CA ALA A 299 4.94 -26.96 -9.76
C ALA A 299 5.23 -27.63 -11.10
N ASP A 300 5.41 -26.85 -12.16
CA ASP A 300 5.70 -27.35 -13.51
C ASP A 300 7.11 -27.93 -13.62
N LEU A 301 8.13 -27.27 -13.03
CA LEU A 301 9.47 -27.84 -12.90
C LEU A 301 9.44 -29.20 -12.20
N GLY A 302 8.66 -29.31 -11.11
CA GLY A 302 8.48 -30.58 -10.41
C GLY A 302 7.85 -31.66 -11.27
N ALA A 303 6.86 -31.29 -12.10
CA ALA A 303 6.24 -32.24 -13.05
C ALA A 303 7.25 -32.72 -14.11
N ILE A 304 8.01 -31.79 -14.71
CA ILE A 304 9.05 -32.12 -15.71
C ILE A 304 10.13 -33.03 -15.11
N TYR A 305 10.68 -32.66 -13.94
CA TYR A 305 11.71 -33.45 -13.28
C TYR A 305 11.22 -34.87 -12.90
N ARG A 306 9.93 -34.99 -12.50
CA ARG A 306 9.34 -36.32 -12.25
C ARG A 306 9.31 -37.17 -13.52
N GLU A 307 8.93 -36.62 -14.67
CA GLU A 307 8.94 -37.33 -15.96
C GLU A 307 10.35 -37.74 -16.36
N GLN A 308 11.34 -36.89 -16.10
CA GLN A 308 12.75 -37.18 -16.30
C GLN A 308 13.35 -38.14 -15.25
N LYS A 309 12.55 -38.57 -14.25
CA LYS A 309 12.99 -39.38 -13.11
C LYS A 309 14.04 -38.75 -12.21
N HIS A 310 14.20 -37.43 -12.28
CA HIS A 310 15.03 -36.63 -11.38
C HIS A 310 14.26 -36.35 -10.09
N TYR A 311 13.94 -37.40 -9.33
CA TYR A 311 13.01 -37.35 -8.20
C TYR A 311 13.43 -36.41 -7.08
N LYS A 312 14.76 -36.27 -6.87
CA LYS A 312 15.28 -35.32 -5.86
C LYS A 312 14.94 -33.88 -6.21
N ASP A 313 15.16 -33.48 -7.46
CA ASP A 313 14.88 -32.14 -7.96
C ASP A 313 13.38 -31.87 -8.03
N ALA A 314 12.62 -32.90 -8.47
CA ALA A 314 11.16 -32.86 -8.47
C ALA A 314 10.59 -32.60 -7.06
N LEU A 315 11.12 -33.30 -6.04
CA LEU A 315 10.68 -33.16 -4.65
C LEU A 315 10.98 -31.75 -4.14
N ALA A 316 12.19 -31.22 -4.36
CA ALA A 316 12.57 -29.88 -3.95
C ALA A 316 11.67 -28.82 -4.59
N ALA A 317 11.40 -28.94 -5.90
CA ALA A 317 10.55 -27.97 -6.61
C ALA A 317 9.09 -28.03 -6.11
N LEU A 318 8.50 -29.22 -5.96
CA LEU A 318 7.11 -29.34 -5.49
C LEU A 318 6.95 -28.91 -4.03
N GLN A 319 7.91 -29.21 -3.16
CA GLN A 319 7.91 -28.71 -1.78
C GLN A 319 7.99 -27.17 -1.73
N ARG A 320 8.79 -26.56 -2.62
CA ARG A 320 8.82 -25.09 -2.74
C ARG A 320 7.48 -24.54 -3.19
N ALA A 321 6.83 -25.19 -4.16
CA ALA A 321 5.50 -24.79 -4.63
C ALA A 321 4.43 -24.89 -3.53
N VAL A 322 4.42 -25.98 -2.73
CA VAL A 322 3.53 -26.13 -1.56
C VAL A 322 3.80 -25.06 -0.51
N LYS A 323 5.08 -24.74 -0.25
CA LYS A 323 5.43 -23.68 0.72
C LYS A 323 4.94 -22.30 0.28
N LEU A 324 4.93 -22.03 -1.03
CA LEU A 324 4.47 -20.76 -1.58
C LEU A 324 2.94 -20.63 -1.51
N ASP A 325 2.23 -21.72 -1.74
CA ASP A 325 0.77 -21.75 -1.60
C ASP A 325 0.29 -23.16 -1.20
N PRO A 326 0.10 -23.40 0.10
CA PRO A 326 -0.31 -24.69 0.62
C PRO A 326 -1.81 -25.01 0.39
N ALA A 327 -2.58 -24.06 -0.16
CA ALA A 327 -4.00 -24.25 -0.45
C ALA A 327 -4.29 -24.68 -1.89
N GLN A 328 -3.28 -24.94 -2.70
CA GLN A 328 -3.46 -25.32 -4.11
C GLN A 328 -3.54 -26.84 -4.29
N PRO A 329 -4.71 -27.40 -4.65
CA PRO A 329 -4.88 -28.83 -4.84
C PRO A 329 -3.93 -29.44 -5.88
N ASP A 330 -3.70 -28.74 -7.00
CA ASP A 330 -2.86 -29.22 -8.10
C ASP A 330 -1.42 -29.51 -7.66
N THR A 331 -0.85 -28.69 -6.78
CA THR A 331 0.52 -28.88 -6.28
C THR A 331 0.61 -30.12 -5.40
N HIS A 332 -0.36 -30.34 -4.50
CA HIS A 332 -0.47 -31.55 -3.69
C HIS A 332 -0.69 -32.80 -4.55
N PHE A 333 -1.51 -32.67 -5.59
CA PHE A 333 -1.70 -33.77 -6.54
C PHE A 333 -0.39 -34.16 -7.25
N GLN A 334 0.40 -33.19 -7.72
CA GLN A 334 1.70 -33.47 -8.34
C GLN A 334 2.69 -34.10 -7.35
N LEU A 335 2.69 -33.64 -6.10
CA LEU A 335 3.55 -34.21 -5.04
C LEU A 335 3.13 -35.62 -4.71
N GLY A 336 1.83 -35.90 -4.63
CA GLY A 336 1.30 -37.25 -4.47
C GLY A 336 1.72 -38.20 -5.60
N ARG A 337 1.66 -37.73 -6.85
CA ARG A 337 2.15 -38.49 -8.01
C ARG A 337 3.66 -38.73 -7.97
N LEU A 338 4.43 -37.77 -7.47
CA LEU A 338 5.87 -37.98 -7.28
C LEU A 338 6.14 -39.03 -6.23
N TYR A 339 5.49 -39.01 -5.08
CA TYR A 339 5.65 -40.03 -4.04
C TYR A 339 5.24 -41.44 -4.54
N GLN A 340 4.19 -41.55 -5.37
CA GLN A 340 3.86 -42.80 -6.03
C GLN A 340 5.01 -43.31 -6.94
N ALA A 341 5.58 -42.41 -7.75
CA ALA A 341 6.69 -42.77 -8.63
C ALA A 341 7.96 -43.18 -7.85
N MET A 342 8.13 -42.69 -6.63
CA MET A 342 9.20 -43.04 -5.71
C MET A 342 8.89 -44.32 -4.88
N GLY A 343 7.69 -44.88 -5.01
CA GLY A 343 7.25 -46.06 -4.22
C GLY A 343 6.81 -45.74 -2.79
N ASN A 344 6.73 -44.45 -2.42
CA ASN A 344 6.28 -44.04 -1.09
C ASN A 344 4.75 -43.87 -1.06
N THR A 345 4.04 -45.00 -0.93
CA THR A 345 2.57 -45.05 -0.96
C THR A 345 1.92 -44.30 0.22
N ALA A 346 2.57 -44.29 1.39
CA ALA A 346 2.04 -43.60 2.59
C ALA A 346 2.02 -42.10 2.37
N ALA A 347 3.13 -41.49 1.93
CA ALA A 347 3.21 -40.09 1.63
C ALA A 347 2.28 -39.69 0.47
N ALA A 348 2.18 -40.51 -0.57
CA ALA A 348 1.26 -40.27 -1.67
C ALA A 348 -0.20 -40.23 -1.20
N SER A 349 -0.62 -41.14 -0.31
CA SER A 349 -1.98 -41.17 0.24
C SER A 349 -2.30 -39.91 1.08
N GLN A 350 -1.31 -39.40 1.83
CA GLN A 350 -1.47 -38.15 2.59
C GLN A 350 -1.70 -36.96 1.67
N GLU A 351 -0.91 -36.83 0.61
CA GLU A 351 -1.06 -35.72 -0.34
C GLU A 351 -2.39 -35.76 -1.09
N PHE A 352 -2.83 -36.96 -1.52
CA PHE A 352 -4.16 -37.11 -2.14
C PHE A 352 -5.31 -36.90 -1.16
N ALA A 353 -5.13 -37.22 0.13
CA ALA A 353 -6.12 -36.82 1.16
C ALA A 353 -6.21 -35.29 1.30
N LYS A 354 -5.07 -34.59 1.24
CA LYS A 354 -5.04 -33.14 1.26
C LYS A 354 -5.76 -32.52 0.06
N VAL A 355 -5.60 -33.09 -1.13
CA VAL A 355 -6.36 -32.66 -2.33
C VAL A 355 -7.86 -32.75 -2.08
N ARG A 356 -8.35 -33.89 -1.53
CA ARG A 356 -9.79 -34.06 -1.23
C ARG A 356 -10.29 -33.05 -0.19
N GLU A 357 -9.49 -32.80 0.85
CA GLU A 357 -9.82 -31.81 1.88
C GLU A 357 -9.97 -30.41 1.28
N LEU A 358 -9.00 -30.00 0.42
CA LEU A 358 -8.99 -28.69 -0.22
C LEU A 358 -10.19 -28.50 -1.17
N HIS A 359 -10.54 -29.52 -1.96
CA HIS A 359 -11.73 -29.48 -2.80
C HIS A 359 -13.01 -29.35 -1.97
N LYS A 360 -13.16 -30.18 -0.91
CA LYS A 360 -14.32 -30.11 -0.03
C LYS A 360 -14.46 -28.71 0.59
N LYS A 361 -13.36 -28.13 1.08
CA LYS A 361 -13.39 -26.77 1.62
C LYS A 361 -13.83 -25.73 0.59
N ALA A 362 -13.35 -25.83 -0.65
CA ALA A 362 -13.76 -24.93 -1.73
C ALA A 362 -15.25 -25.04 -2.06
N ASP A 363 -15.79 -26.26 -2.03
CA ASP A 363 -17.23 -26.52 -2.23
C ASP A 363 -18.07 -25.97 -1.07
N ASP A 364 -17.62 -26.17 0.17
CA ASP A 364 -18.29 -25.64 1.38
C ASP A 364 -18.29 -24.10 1.36
N ASP A 365 -17.16 -23.44 1.02
CA ASP A 365 -17.05 -21.98 0.90
C ASP A 365 -17.96 -21.43 -0.23
N LEU A 366 -18.15 -22.19 -1.32
CA LEU A 366 -19.06 -21.82 -2.41
C LEU A 366 -20.52 -21.89 -1.97
N LEU A 367 -20.90 -22.95 -1.27
CA LEU A 367 -22.27 -23.13 -0.74
C LEU A 367 -22.61 -22.04 0.29
N GLU A 368 -21.68 -21.67 1.15
CA GLU A 368 -21.86 -20.56 2.11
C GLU A 368 -22.10 -19.23 1.41
N LYS A 369 -21.31 -18.93 0.37
CA LYS A 369 -21.49 -17.73 -0.45
C LYS A 369 -22.83 -17.68 -1.17
N MET A 370 -23.29 -18.82 -1.70
CA MET A 370 -24.58 -18.93 -2.38
C MET A 370 -25.75 -18.77 -1.39
N SER A 371 -25.63 -19.29 -0.18
CA SER A 371 -26.66 -19.19 0.87
C SER A 371 -26.74 -17.80 1.52
N SER A 372 -25.63 -17.06 1.56
CA SER A 372 -25.53 -15.71 2.11
C SER A 372 -25.88 -14.60 1.13
N SER A 373 -26.03 -14.91 -0.16
CA SER A 373 -26.45 -13.94 -1.18
C SER A 373 -27.94 -13.64 -1.02
N PRO A 374 -28.39 -12.36 -0.93
CA PRO A 374 -29.81 -12.03 -0.92
C PRO A 374 -30.47 -12.54 -2.21
N PRO A 375 -31.75 -12.96 -2.15
CA PRO A 375 -32.45 -13.44 -3.33
C PRO A 375 -32.49 -12.33 -4.38
N PRO A 376 -32.41 -12.65 -5.69
CA PRO A 376 -32.50 -11.65 -6.73
C PRO A 376 -33.82 -10.90 -6.59
N LEU A 377 -33.74 -9.56 -6.61
CA LEU A 377 -34.91 -8.70 -6.65
C LEU A 377 -35.79 -9.16 -7.83
N GLN A 378 -36.98 -9.64 -7.52
CA GLN A 378 -37.96 -10.00 -8.55
C GLN A 378 -38.34 -8.72 -9.32
N PRO A 379 -38.55 -8.82 -10.65
CA PRO A 379 -38.78 -7.67 -11.54
C PRO A 379 -40.10 -6.93 -11.25
#